data_cce92f313e27ae70b924e6183116f0ad
#
_entry.id   cce92f313e27ae70b924e6183116f0ad
#
_cell.length_a   1.000
_cell.length_b   1.000
_cell.length_c   1.000
_cell.angle_alpha   90.00
_cell.angle_beta   90.00
_cell.angle_gamma   90.00
#
_symmetry.space_group_name_H-M   'P 1'
#
loop_
_entity.id
_entity.type
_entity.pdbx_description
1 polymer ?
#
loop_
_entity_poly.entity_id
_entity_poly.type
_entity_poly.pdbx_seq_one_letter_code
_entity_poly.pdbx_strand_id
1 'polypeptide(L)'
;TGSGFGADLGFTYEYRPDYEKHQYTNKEGGKSYHKEQNKYKFKLGVSVTDIGAINYKDALVSVYNVNTAYTDAQYDADPSFDNLYTKISETKSVKFKLPTAIHLNADWRMNKRFYLNLNTDFSAVSAEDKNSSYINNNVSLTPRYEVKWLSLYTGLI
;
A
#
# COMPACT_ATOMS: atom_id res chain seq x y z
N THR A 1 12.77 14.27 -19.25
CA THR A 1 11.31 14.27 -19.02
C THR A 1 10.83 12.87 -18.70
N GLY A 2 9.93 12.72 -17.68
CA GLY A 2 9.31 11.45 -17.32
C GLY A 2 7.84 11.45 -17.73
N SER A 3 7.35 10.27 -18.14
CA SER A 3 5.93 10.00 -18.36
C SER A 3 5.58 8.64 -17.80
N GLY A 4 4.40 8.50 -17.20
CA GLY A 4 3.97 7.26 -16.60
C GLY A 4 2.47 7.14 -16.51
N PHE A 5 2.03 5.96 -16.14
CA PHE A 5 0.65 5.63 -15.85
C PHE A 5 0.61 4.85 -14.53
N GLY A 6 -0.35 5.18 -13.69
CA GLY A 6 -0.67 4.46 -12.46
C GLY A 6 -2.16 4.27 -12.32
N ALA A 7 -2.57 3.16 -11.71
CA ALA A 7 -3.95 2.83 -11.43
C ALA A 7 -4.10 2.09 -10.10
N ASP A 8 -5.21 2.36 -9.42
CA ASP A 8 -5.62 1.68 -8.20
C ASP A 8 -6.97 1.02 -8.42
N LEU A 9 -7.14 -0.16 -7.83
CA LEU A 9 -8.37 -0.92 -7.88
C LEU A 9 -8.70 -1.43 -6.49
N GLY A 10 -9.96 -1.28 -6.07
CA GLY A 10 -10.41 -1.76 -4.77
C GLY A 10 -11.85 -2.20 -4.77
N PHE A 11 -12.13 -3.16 -3.91
CA PHE A 11 -13.46 -3.71 -3.70
C PHE A 11 -13.69 -3.90 -2.20
N THR A 12 -14.90 -3.57 -1.75
CA THR A 12 -15.35 -3.82 -0.38
C THR A 12 -16.68 -4.56 -0.39
N TYR A 13 -16.76 -5.63 0.37
CA TYR A 13 -17.97 -6.41 0.57
C TYR A 13 -18.38 -6.40 2.04
N GLU A 14 -19.64 -6.10 2.33
CA GLU A 14 -20.21 -6.15 3.66
C GLU A 14 -21.35 -7.17 3.74
N TYR A 15 -21.16 -8.20 4.53
CA TYR A 15 -22.23 -9.15 4.85
C TYR A 15 -23.05 -8.65 6.03
N ARG A 16 -24.32 -8.33 5.77
CA ARG A 16 -25.29 -7.85 6.75
C ARG A 16 -26.43 -8.86 6.85
N PRO A 17 -26.43 -9.77 7.85
CA PRO A 17 -27.58 -10.66 8.08
C PRO A 17 -28.79 -9.83 8.48
N ASP A 18 -29.99 -10.38 8.25
CA ASP A 18 -31.25 -9.74 8.64
C ASP A 18 -31.57 -8.41 7.95
N TYR A 19 -30.94 -8.13 6.79
CA TYR A 19 -31.19 -6.85 6.08
C TYR A 19 -32.68 -6.62 5.79
N GLU A 20 -33.45 -7.67 5.55
CA GLU A 20 -34.89 -7.62 5.29
C GLU A 20 -35.70 -7.05 6.46
N LYS A 21 -35.26 -7.33 7.70
CA LYS A 21 -35.93 -6.82 8.91
C LYS A 21 -35.74 -5.33 9.11
N HIS A 22 -34.77 -4.75 8.43
CA HIS A 22 -34.42 -3.33 8.51
C HIS A 22 -34.80 -2.57 7.25
N GLN A 23 -35.60 -3.19 6.37
CA GLN A 23 -36.12 -2.52 5.19
C GLN A 23 -37.32 -1.62 5.56
N TYR A 24 -37.41 -0.53 4.85
CA TYR A 24 -38.57 0.37 4.91
C TYR A 24 -38.86 0.91 3.50
N THR A 25 -40.09 1.34 3.27
CA THR A 25 -40.47 2.01 2.04
C THR A 25 -40.22 3.50 2.20
N ASN A 26 -39.41 4.09 1.35
CA ASN A 26 -39.15 5.52 1.35
C ASN A 26 -40.37 6.31 0.82
N LYS A 27 -40.33 7.65 0.90
CA LYS A 27 -41.43 8.53 0.48
C LYS A 27 -41.77 8.44 -1.03
N GLU A 28 -40.84 7.91 -1.81
CA GLU A 28 -40.96 7.75 -3.27
C GLU A 28 -41.46 6.34 -3.67
N GLY A 29 -41.81 5.49 -2.68
CA GLY A 29 -42.27 4.13 -2.89
C GLY A 29 -41.16 3.09 -3.12
N GLY A 30 -39.90 3.51 -3.08
CA GLY A 30 -38.72 2.61 -3.21
C GLY A 30 -38.40 1.90 -1.91
N LYS A 31 -37.81 0.69 -2.01
CA LYS A 31 -37.28 -0.02 -0.85
C LYS A 31 -35.92 0.58 -0.43
N SER A 32 -35.77 0.89 0.83
CA SER A 32 -34.52 1.33 1.47
C SER A 32 -34.32 0.57 2.77
N TYR A 33 -33.19 0.74 3.45
CA TYR A 33 -32.97 0.07 4.71
C TYR A 33 -32.05 0.87 5.65
N HIS A 34 -32.22 0.68 6.97
CA HIS A 34 -31.47 1.36 8.03
C HIS A 34 -30.09 0.70 8.24
N LYS A 35 -29.07 1.13 7.53
CA LYS A 35 -27.69 0.59 7.65
C LYS A 35 -27.12 0.77 9.06
N GLU A 36 -27.42 1.87 9.72
CA GLU A 36 -26.97 2.20 11.06
C GLU A 36 -27.52 1.24 12.13
N GLN A 37 -28.69 0.66 11.90
CA GLN A 37 -29.33 -0.30 12.81
C GLN A 37 -28.87 -1.73 12.52
N ASN A 38 -28.60 -2.04 11.24
CA ASN A 38 -28.10 -3.34 10.82
C ASN A 38 -26.59 -3.29 10.54
N LYS A 39 -25.79 -3.40 11.57
CA LYS A 39 -24.33 -3.48 11.45
C LYS A 39 -23.92 -4.77 10.72
N TYR A 40 -22.85 -4.72 9.91
CA TYR A 40 -22.32 -5.89 9.24
C TYR A 40 -21.87 -6.99 10.23
N LYS A 41 -21.90 -8.22 9.79
CA LYS A 41 -21.31 -9.38 10.48
C LYS A 41 -19.86 -9.59 10.04
N PHE A 42 -19.61 -9.43 8.73
CA PHE A 42 -18.30 -9.42 8.11
C PHE A 42 -18.19 -8.25 7.14
N LYS A 43 -17.02 -7.65 7.11
CA LYS A 43 -16.61 -6.69 6.10
C LYS A 43 -15.27 -7.14 5.54
N LEU A 44 -15.19 -7.33 4.24
CA LEU A 44 -14.00 -7.74 3.53
C LEU A 44 -13.61 -6.64 2.54
N GLY A 45 -12.36 -6.28 2.53
CA GLY A 45 -11.78 -5.33 1.59
C GLY A 45 -10.58 -5.95 0.88
N VAL A 46 -10.48 -5.71 -0.41
CA VAL A 46 -9.31 -6.05 -1.21
C VAL A 46 -8.99 -4.86 -2.09
N SER A 47 -7.75 -4.43 -2.12
CA SER A 47 -7.29 -3.44 -3.08
C SER A 47 -5.90 -3.76 -3.60
N VAL A 48 -5.65 -3.29 -4.82
CA VAL A 48 -4.33 -3.25 -5.42
C VAL A 48 -4.05 -1.81 -5.77
N THR A 49 -2.96 -1.27 -5.26
CA THR A 49 -2.56 0.13 -5.45
C THR A 49 -1.27 0.24 -6.25
N ASP A 50 -1.06 1.41 -6.83
CA ASP A 50 0.17 1.77 -7.53
C ASP A 50 0.54 0.79 -8.67
N ILE A 51 -0.46 0.29 -9.42
CA ILE A 51 -0.22 -0.56 -10.60
C ILE A 51 0.31 0.32 -11.71
N GLY A 52 1.60 0.23 -12.03
CA GLY A 52 2.12 1.04 -13.11
C GLY A 52 3.62 1.24 -13.11
N ALA A 53 4.05 2.20 -13.95
CA ALA A 53 5.46 2.58 -14.05
C ALA A 53 5.62 3.99 -14.64
N ILE A 54 6.77 4.61 -14.33
CA ILE A 54 7.21 5.88 -14.89
C ILE A 54 8.43 5.61 -15.79
N ASN A 55 8.38 6.11 -17.01
CA ASN A 55 9.49 6.03 -17.94
C ASN A 55 10.22 7.38 -17.99
N TYR A 56 11.48 7.39 -17.63
CA TYR A 56 12.38 8.54 -17.75
C TYR A 56 13.25 8.37 -18.99
N LYS A 57 13.00 9.17 -20.04
CA LYS A 57 13.69 9.03 -21.33
C LYS A 57 15.12 9.60 -21.33
N ASP A 58 15.39 10.56 -20.47
CA ASP A 58 16.68 11.27 -20.42
C ASP A 58 17.29 11.25 -19.00
N ALA A 59 16.95 10.23 -18.22
CA ALA A 59 17.55 10.04 -16.91
C ALA A 59 18.91 9.36 -17.06
N LEU A 60 19.92 10.01 -16.52
CA LEU A 60 21.25 9.42 -16.43
C LEU A 60 21.34 8.59 -15.14
N VAL A 61 21.52 7.29 -15.29
CA VAL A 61 21.81 6.38 -14.17
C VAL A 61 23.21 5.83 -14.37
N SER A 62 24.09 6.17 -13.44
CA SER A 62 25.47 5.69 -13.42
C SER A 62 25.67 4.74 -12.26
N VAL A 63 26.31 3.62 -12.52
CA VAL A 63 26.68 2.62 -11.52
C VAL A 63 28.21 2.63 -11.38
N TYR A 64 28.67 2.74 -10.14
CA TYR A 64 30.10 2.82 -9.83
C TYR A 64 30.54 1.63 -8.97
N ASN A 65 31.78 1.20 -9.16
CA ASN A 65 32.44 0.30 -8.25
C ASN A 65 33.04 1.12 -7.09
N VAL A 66 32.44 1.01 -5.91
CA VAL A 66 32.93 1.71 -4.71
C VAL A 66 33.87 0.87 -3.84
N ASN A 67 34.22 -0.35 -4.29
CA ASN A 67 35.20 -1.20 -3.62
C ASN A 67 36.63 -0.82 -4.03
N THR A 68 37.02 0.40 -3.70
CA THR A 68 38.33 0.97 -4.00
C THR A 68 38.80 1.79 -2.80
N ALA A 69 40.08 1.72 -2.49
CA ALA A 69 40.74 2.60 -1.54
C ALA A 69 41.38 3.78 -2.29
N TYR A 70 41.26 4.97 -1.74
CA TYR A 70 41.94 6.18 -2.22
C TYR A 70 42.65 6.86 -1.05
N THR A 71 43.67 7.63 -1.36
CA THR A 71 44.44 8.39 -0.36
C THR A 71 43.79 9.75 -0.10
N ASP A 72 44.10 10.35 1.04
CA ASP A 72 43.63 11.71 1.38
C ASP A 72 44.02 12.72 0.30
N ALA A 73 45.23 12.60 -0.25
CA ALA A 73 45.70 13.46 -1.33
C ALA A 73 44.87 13.31 -2.64
N GLN A 74 44.35 12.12 -2.95
CA GLN A 74 43.47 11.93 -4.08
C GLN A 74 42.10 12.53 -3.86
N TYR A 75 41.60 12.42 -2.62
CA TYR A 75 40.33 13.03 -2.22
C TYR A 75 40.40 14.56 -2.22
N ASP A 76 41.48 15.13 -1.70
CA ASP A 76 41.69 16.58 -1.64
C ASP A 76 41.90 17.18 -3.03
N ALA A 77 42.47 16.43 -3.96
CA ALA A 77 42.71 16.88 -5.34
C ALA A 77 41.39 17.01 -6.13
N ASP A 78 40.51 16.03 -6.04
CA ASP A 78 39.20 16.05 -6.68
C ASP A 78 38.22 15.08 -5.99
N PRO A 79 37.33 15.58 -5.11
CA PRO A 79 36.37 14.74 -4.38
C PRO A 79 35.17 14.30 -5.25
N SER A 80 35.22 14.46 -6.55
CA SER A 80 34.12 14.05 -7.43
C SER A 80 33.98 12.54 -7.50
N PHE A 81 32.75 12.06 -7.51
CA PHE A 81 32.45 10.62 -7.55
C PHE A 81 33.01 9.97 -8.83
N ASP A 82 32.99 10.69 -9.94
CA ASP A 82 33.49 10.22 -11.23
C ASP A 82 35.02 10.01 -11.29
N ASN A 83 35.79 10.72 -10.44
CA ASN A 83 37.24 10.60 -10.40
C ASN A 83 37.72 9.62 -9.29
N LEU A 84 36.96 9.48 -8.23
CA LEU A 84 37.29 8.56 -7.14
C LEU A 84 36.90 7.11 -7.45
N TYR A 85 35.83 6.90 -8.19
CA TYR A 85 35.27 5.57 -8.41
C TYR A 85 35.14 5.22 -9.89
N THR A 86 35.41 3.96 -10.21
CA THR A 86 35.30 3.47 -11.58
C THR A 86 33.83 3.28 -11.97
N LYS A 87 33.38 4.01 -12.98
CA LYS A 87 32.05 3.85 -13.55
C LYS A 87 31.96 2.50 -14.27
N ILE A 88 31.01 1.63 -13.84
CA ILE A 88 30.76 0.31 -14.41
C ILE A 88 29.82 0.40 -15.62
N SER A 89 28.74 1.19 -15.45
CA SER A 89 27.74 1.31 -16.51
C SER A 89 27.01 2.65 -16.42
N GLU A 90 26.46 3.05 -17.57
CA GLU A 90 25.63 4.23 -17.72
C GLU A 90 24.41 3.91 -18.58
N THR A 91 23.25 4.34 -18.15
CA THR A 91 21.99 4.18 -18.89
C THR A 91 21.28 5.52 -19.00
N LYS A 92 20.84 5.87 -20.21
CA LYS A 92 20.19 7.17 -20.49
C LYS A 92 18.66 7.15 -20.38
N SER A 93 18.06 6.00 -20.23
CA SER A 93 16.61 5.87 -19.98
C SER A 93 16.35 4.80 -18.95
N VAL A 94 15.40 5.07 -18.07
CA VAL A 94 15.04 4.15 -16.97
C VAL A 94 13.53 4.07 -16.85
N LYS A 95 13.04 2.83 -16.73
CA LYS A 95 11.67 2.55 -16.35
C LYS A 95 11.63 2.24 -14.86
N PHE A 96 10.93 3.07 -14.10
CA PHE A 96 10.72 2.88 -12.68
C PHE A 96 9.32 2.29 -12.44
N LYS A 97 9.24 1.12 -11.82
CA LYS A 97 7.95 0.54 -11.41
C LYS A 97 7.43 1.23 -10.15
N LEU A 98 6.14 1.48 -10.13
CA LEU A 98 5.48 1.97 -8.92
C LEU A 98 5.47 0.87 -7.84
N PRO A 99 5.34 1.22 -6.56
CA PRO A 99 5.37 0.27 -5.44
C PRO A 99 4.06 -0.53 -5.33
N THR A 100 3.72 -1.26 -6.39
CA THR A 100 2.47 -2.02 -6.45
C THR A 100 2.29 -2.89 -5.22
N ALA A 101 1.17 -2.73 -4.56
CA ALA A 101 0.83 -3.42 -3.32
C ALA A 101 -0.57 -4.02 -3.34
N ILE A 102 -0.73 -5.13 -2.64
CA ILE A 102 -2.00 -5.80 -2.40
C ILE A 102 -2.36 -5.59 -0.94
N HIS A 103 -3.55 -5.02 -0.69
CA HIS A 103 -4.08 -4.79 0.64
C HIS A 103 -5.30 -5.67 0.86
N LEU A 104 -5.31 -6.41 1.96
CA LEU A 104 -6.45 -7.20 2.37
C LEU A 104 -6.92 -6.73 3.75
N ASN A 105 -8.20 -6.54 3.89
CA ASN A 105 -8.83 -6.18 5.16
C ASN A 105 -10.00 -7.10 5.44
N ALA A 106 -10.06 -7.66 6.64
CA ALA A 106 -11.18 -8.45 7.11
C ALA A 106 -11.61 -7.95 8.49
N ASP A 107 -12.84 -7.48 8.63
CA ASP A 107 -13.39 -7.03 9.90
C ASP A 107 -14.58 -7.91 10.31
N TRP A 108 -14.42 -8.61 11.40
CA TRP A 108 -15.41 -9.55 11.93
C TRP A 108 -16.05 -8.99 13.19
N ARG A 109 -17.36 -8.77 13.14
CA ARG A 109 -18.17 -8.50 14.33
C ARG A 109 -18.46 -9.81 15.07
N MET A 110 -17.69 -10.11 16.11
CA MET A 110 -17.88 -11.30 16.94
C MET A 110 -19.21 -11.26 17.69
N ASN A 111 -19.51 -10.10 18.28
CA ASN A 111 -20.78 -9.86 18.97
C ASN A 111 -21.23 -8.38 18.85
N LYS A 112 -22.17 -7.93 19.69
CA LYS A 112 -22.72 -6.56 19.62
C LYS A 112 -21.69 -5.46 19.89
N ARG A 113 -20.58 -5.77 20.57
CA ARG A 113 -19.58 -4.80 21.04
C ARG A 113 -18.15 -5.13 20.65
N PHE A 114 -17.85 -6.39 20.34
CA PHE A 114 -16.50 -6.84 20.03
C PHE A 114 -16.35 -7.13 18.54
N TYR A 115 -15.26 -6.62 18.00
CA TYR A 115 -14.83 -6.78 16.63
C TYR A 115 -13.39 -7.23 16.60
N LEU A 116 -13.03 -7.94 15.55
CA LEU A 116 -11.65 -8.34 15.26
C LEU A 116 -11.37 -7.97 13.82
N ASN A 117 -10.37 -7.12 13.63
CA ASN A 117 -9.91 -6.71 12.32
C ASN A 117 -8.56 -7.36 12.02
N LEU A 118 -8.43 -7.95 10.84
CA LEU A 118 -7.18 -8.39 10.24
C LEU A 118 -6.88 -7.48 9.06
N ASN A 119 -5.70 -6.91 9.05
CA ASN A 119 -5.21 -6.07 7.96
C ASN A 119 -3.88 -6.62 7.47
N THR A 120 -3.71 -6.72 6.17
CA THR A 120 -2.46 -7.20 5.58
C THR A 120 -2.09 -6.38 4.36
N ASP A 121 -0.81 -6.08 4.26
CA ASP A 121 -0.22 -5.37 3.14
C ASP A 121 0.91 -6.23 2.55
N PHE A 122 0.84 -6.51 1.26
CA PHE A 122 1.85 -7.29 0.56
C PHE A 122 2.40 -6.52 -0.63
N SER A 123 3.72 -6.42 -0.71
CA SER A 123 4.37 -5.88 -1.90
C SER A 123 4.25 -6.87 -3.06
N ALA A 124 3.77 -6.39 -4.20
CA ALA A 124 3.80 -7.15 -5.46
C ALA A 124 5.12 -6.92 -6.23
N VAL A 125 6.00 -6.06 -5.71
CA VAL A 125 7.30 -5.74 -6.29
C VAL A 125 8.40 -6.32 -5.41
N SER A 126 9.41 -6.93 -6.03
CA SER A 126 10.55 -7.48 -5.30
C SER A 126 11.43 -6.37 -4.72
N ALA A 127 11.89 -6.56 -3.49
CA ALA A 127 12.89 -5.68 -2.85
C ALA A 127 14.24 -5.66 -3.60
N GLU A 128 14.52 -6.67 -4.42
CA GLU A 128 15.75 -6.78 -5.21
C GLU A 128 15.69 -6.01 -6.54
N ASP A 129 14.51 -5.54 -6.94
CA ASP A 129 14.35 -4.77 -8.18
C ASP A 129 14.87 -3.34 -7.98
N LYS A 130 16.04 -3.06 -8.55
CA LYS A 130 16.74 -1.76 -8.44
C LYS A 130 15.98 -0.59 -9.05
N ASN A 131 15.02 -0.87 -9.93
CA ASN A 131 14.23 0.13 -10.64
C ASN A 131 12.77 0.17 -10.14
N SER A 132 12.58 -0.06 -8.87
CA SER A 132 11.26 0.00 -8.24
C SER A 132 11.37 0.43 -6.79
N SER A 133 10.28 1.00 -6.28
CA SER A 133 10.04 1.07 -4.85
C SER A 133 9.16 -0.12 -4.44
N TYR A 134 9.25 -0.53 -3.20
CA TYR A 134 8.40 -1.57 -2.62
C TYR A 134 7.90 -1.13 -1.23
N ILE A 135 6.81 -1.72 -0.79
CA ILE A 135 6.35 -1.57 0.58
C ILE A 135 6.80 -2.78 1.42
N ASN A 136 6.96 -2.57 2.71
CA ASN A 136 7.19 -3.68 3.62
C ASN A 136 5.90 -4.49 3.79
N ASN A 137 6.02 -5.81 3.74
CA ASN A 137 4.91 -6.69 4.05
C ASN A 137 4.54 -6.52 5.52
N ASN A 138 3.26 -6.37 5.78
CA ASN A 138 2.73 -6.17 7.12
C ASN A 138 1.48 -7.01 7.34
N VAL A 139 1.33 -7.53 8.56
CA VAL A 139 0.12 -8.21 9.00
C VAL A 139 -0.22 -7.68 10.38
N SER A 140 -1.41 -7.13 10.53
CA SER A 140 -1.87 -6.61 11.82
C SER A 140 -3.22 -7.18 12.23
N LEU A 141 -3.34 -7.47 13.50
CA LEU A 141 -4.57 -7.94 14.13
C LEU A 141 -5.03 -6.91 15.16
N THR A 142 -6.23 -6.39 15.00
CA THR A 142 -6.75 -5.30 15.84
C THR A 142 -8.08 -5.69 16.47
N PRO A 143 -8.10 -6.16 17.72
CA PRO A 143 -9.31 -6.27 18.50
C PRO A 143 -9.87 -4.87 18.80
N ARG A 144 -11.19 -4.73 18.69
CA ARG A 144 -11.90 -3.48 18.94
C ARG A 144 -13.13 -3.74 19.81
N TYR A 145 -13.25 -2.96 20.88
CA TYR A 145 -14.46 -2.87 21.68
C TYR A 145 -15.20 -1.58 21.38
N GLU A 146 -16.48 -1.66 21.03
CA GLU A 146 -17.28 -0.52 20.59
C GLU A 146 -18.60 -0.46 21.35
N VAL A 147 -18.87 0.69 21.95
CA VAL A 147 -20.18 1.06 22.49
C VAL A 147 -20.63 2.38 21.87
N LYS A 148 -21.87 2.83 22.15
CA LYS A 148 -22.50 3.98 21.49
C LYS A 148 -21.65 5.27 21.52
N TRP A 149 -20.84 5.46 22.56
CA TRP A 149 -20.10 6.68 22.83
C TRP A 149 -18.57 6.48 22.93
N LEU A 150 -18.07 5.25 22.85
CA LEU A 150 -16.65 4.94 22.99
C LEU A 150 -16.26 3.77 22.10
N SER A 151 -15.11 3.91 21.43
CA SER A 151 -14.40 2.81 20.75
C SER A 151 -12.99 2.70 21.30
N LEU A 152 -12.63 1.50 21.76
CA LEU A 152 -11.28 1.16 22.20
C LEU A 152 -10.73 0.09 21.26
N TYR A 153 -9.48 0.27 20.81
CA TYR A 153 -8.79 -0.68 19.96
C TYR A 153 -7.28 -0.68 20.25
N THR A 154 -6.64 -1.81 19.99
CA THR A 154 -5.18 -1.94 20.05
C THR A 154 -4.71 -2.80 18.88
N GLY A 155 -3.68 -2.37 18.19
CA GLY A 155 -3.07 -3.13 17.10
C GLY A 155 -1.96 -4.03 17.62
N LEU A 156 -1.91 -5.25 17.09
CA LEU A 156 -0.78 -6.18 17.21
C LEU A 156 -0.20 -6.34 15.80
N ILE A 157 1.08 -6.09 15.66
CA ILE A 157 1.83 -6.12 14.40
C ILE A 157 2.85 -7.24 14.45
#